data_7aa5165439d0cd569399db4dbb09c47f
#
_entry.id   7aa5165439d0cd569399db4dbb09c47f
#
_cell.length_a   1.000
_cell.length_b   1.000
_cell.length_c   1.000
_cell.angle_alpha   90.00
_cell.angle_beta   90.00
_cell.angle_gamma   90.00
#
_symmetry.space_group_name_H-M   'P 1'
#
loop_
_entity.id
_entity.type
_entity.pdbx_description
1 polymer ?
#
loop_
_entity_poly.entity_id
_entity_poly.type
_entity_poly.pdbx_seq_one_letter_code
_entity_poly.pdbx_strand_id
1 'polypeptide(L)'
;MNDAIKLSPETSSQAASLPQLSVVVPTFNERDNVTVLYRRLDAILKDVSWEVIFVDDNSPDGTWDVVRALARKDSRVRCIRRIGRRGLSGACIEGILASSAPYAAVMDADLQHDETQLPKMLGLLQSGEAELVVGSRYIEGYKAD
;
A
#
# COMPACT_ATOMS: atom_id res chain seq x y z
N MET A 1 -36.50 -36.09 -25.23
CA MET A 1 -36.67 -34.83 -24.50
C MET A 1 -35.32 -34.44 -23.96
N ASN A 2 -34.66 -33.52 -24.65
CA ASN A 2 -33.35 -32.96 -24.24
C ASN A 2 -33.61 -31.54 -23.75
N ASP A 3 -33.69 -31.40 -22.42
CA ASP A 3 -33.63 -30.08 -21.82
C ASP A 3 -32.17 -29.64 -21.73
N ALA A 4 -31.72 -28.91 -22.75
CA ALA A 4 -30.44 -28.24 -22.73
C ALA A 4 -30.50 -27.07 -21.72
N ILE A 5 -29.74 -27.20 -20.64
CA ILE A 5 -29.52 -26.14 -19.68
C ILE A 5 -28.83 -24.98 -20.43
N LYS A 6 -29.57 -23.93 -20.69
CA LYS A 6 -29.06 -22.67 -21.24
C LYS A 6 -28.28 -21.96 -20.13
N LEU A 7 -26.96 -22.09 -20.15
CA LEU A 7 -26.07 -21.23 -19.38
C LEU A 7 -26.08 -19.85 -20.00
N SER A 8 -26.73 -18.91 -19.36
CA SER A 8 -26.67 -17.50 -19.71
C SER A 8 -25.26 -16.95 -19.45
N PRO A 9 -24.62 -16.29 -20.43
CA PRO A 9 -23.36 -15.60 -20.17
C PRO A 9 -23.68 -14.20 -19.66
N GLU A 10 -23.91 -14.08 -18.36
CA GLU A 10 -23.97 -12.78 -17.70
C GLU A 10 -23.23 -12.84 -16.37
N THR A 11 -21.96 -12.60 -16.45
CA THR A 11 -21.22 -11.81 -15.46
C THR A 11 -20.04 -11.21 -16.20
N SER A 12 -20.21 -9.96 -16.61
CA SER A 12 -19.06 -9.10 -16.91
C SER A 12 -18.27 -8.99 -15.60
N SER A 13 -17.35 -9.93 -15.37
CA SER A 13 -16.27 -9.76 -14.44
C SER A 13 -15.56 -8.46 -14.85
N GLN A 14 -15.83 -7.37 -14.13
CA GLN A 14 -14.87 -6.28 -14.07
C GLN A 14 -13.59 -6.92 -13.53
N ALA A 15 -12.70 -7.30 -14.42
CA ALA A 15 -11.35 -7.66 -14.07
C ALA A 15 -10.80 -6.45 -13.31
N ALA A 16 -10.64 -6.58 -11.99
CA ALA A 16 -10.04 -5.55 -11.18
C ALA A 16 -8.68 -5.25 -11.82
N SER A 17 -8.50 -4.04 -12.34
CA SER A 17 -7.24 -3.66 -12.96
C SER A 17 -6.15 -3.82 -11.90
N LEU A 18 -5.06 -4.48 -12.26
CA LEU A 18 -3.92 -4.61 -11.36
C LEU A 18 -3.46 -3.23 -10.89
N PRO A 19 -3.05 -3.07 -9.64
CA PRO A 19 -2.55 -1.80 -9.15
C PRO A 19 -1.29 -1.38 -9.90
N GLN A 20 -1.13 -0.08 -10.10
CA GLN A 20 0.09 0.51 -10.65
C GLN A 20 1.13 0.76 -9.58
N LEU A 21 0.69 0.99 -8.34
CA LEU A 21 1.54 1.30 -7.20
C LEU A 21 1.14 0.45 -6.00
N SER A 22 2.10 -0.23 -5.40
CA SER A 22 1.98 -0.83 -4.06
C SER A 22 2.69 0.04 -3.04
N VAL A 23 1.96 0.53 -2.05
CA VAL A 23 2.55 1.25 -0.90
C VAL A 23 2.79 0.25 0.22
N VAL A 24 4.05 -0.02 0.52
CA VAL A 24 4.47 -0.91 1.60
C VAL A 24 4.68 -0.11 2.87
N VAL A 25 3.96 -0.48 3.92
CA VAL A 25 3.98 0.22 5.21
C VAL A 25 4.34 -0.76 6.32
N PRO A 26 5.61 -0.82 6.76
CA PRO A 26 5.97 -1.57 7.94
C PRO A 26 5.34 -0.94 9.18
N THR A 27 4.81 -1.76 10.09
CA THR A 27 4.15 -1.30 11.31
C THR A 27 4.65 -2.05 12.55
N PHE A 28 4.84 -1.28 13.61
CA PHE A 28 5.01 -1.79 14.96
C PHE A 28 4.54 -0.74 15.97
N ASN A 29 3.42 -1.02 16.68
CA ASN A 29 2.74 -0.08 17.58
C ASN A 29 2.25 1.22 16.90
N GLU A 30 1.56 1.06 15.78
CA GLU A 30 1.06 2.16 14.96
C GLU A 30 -0.48 2.22 14.92
N ARG A 31 -1.16 1.67 15.93
CA ARG A 31 -2.61 1.54 15.98
C ARG A 31 -3.37 2.80 15.60
N ASP A 32 -2.97 3.94 16.16
CA ASP A 32 -3.68 5.20 15.99
C ASP A 32 -3.38 5.87 14.64
N ASN A 33 -2.25 5.53 14.03
CA ASN A 33 -1.77 6.13 12.78
C ASN A 33 -2.29 5.41 11.53
N VAL A 34 -2.50 4.10 11.58
CA VAL A 34 -2.88 3.27 10.42
C VAL A 34 -4.10 3.82 9.66
N THR A 35 -5.17 4.14 10.37
CA THR A 35 -6.40 4.66 9.73
C THR A 35 -6.20 6.05 9.16
N VAL A 36 -5.41 6.89 9.80
CA VAL A 36 -5.09 8.24 9.33
C VAL A 36 -4.28 8.16 8.05
N LEU A 37 -3.23 7.34 8.03
CA LEU A 37 -2.39 7.12 6.87
C LEU A 37 -3.20 6.58 5.68
N TYR A 38 -4.04 5.56 5.92
CA TYR A 38 -4.91 5.02 4.87
C TYR A 38 -5.78 6.11 4.23
N ARG A 39 -6.41 6.97 5.02
CA ARG A 39 -7.25 8.07 4.51
C ARG A 39 -6.44 9.10 3.70
N ARG A 40 -5.22 9.40 4.12
CA ARG A 40 -4.32 10.29 3.38
C ARG A 40 -3.91 9.69 2.05
N LEU A 41 -3.55 8.40 2.02
CA LEU A 41 -3.24 7.67 0.79
C LEU A 41 -4.44 7.65 -0.16
N ASP A 42 -5.64 7.37 0.34
CA ASP A 42 -6.87 7.35 -0.45
C ASP A 42 -7.17 8.71 -1.10
N ALA A 43 -6.93 9.79 -0.38
CA ALA A 43 -7.12 11.15 -0.87
C ALA A 43 -6.11 11.54 -1.96
N ILE A 44 -4.80 11.20 -1.76
CA ILE A 44 -3.73 11.65 -2.66
C ILE A 44 -3.59 10.75 -3.90
N LEU A 45 -3.93 9.47 -3.79
CA LEU A 45 -3.81 8.48 -4.87
C LEU A 45 -5.13 8.23 -5.60
N LYS A 46 -6.11 9.13 -5.49
CA LYS A 46 -7.45 8.99 -6.10
C LYS A 46 -7.43 8.72 -7.62
N ASP A 47 -6.43 9.24 -8.32
CA ASP A 47 -6.26 9.11 -9.77
C ASP A 47 -5.27 8.01 -10.18
N VAL A 48 -4.79 7.22 -9.20
CA VAL A 48 -3.84 6.13 -9.39
C VAL A 48 -4.51 4.81 -9.00
N SER A 49 -4.31 3.75 -9.76
CA SER A 49 -4.66 2.40 -9.31
C SER A 49 -3.61 1.94 -8.31
N TRP A 50 -3.97 1.77 -7.04
CA TRP A 50 -3.02 1.50 -5.96
C TRP A 50 -3.52 0.45 -4.98
N GLU A 51 -2.58 -0.13 -4.26
CA GLU A 51 -2.82 -0.94 -3.06
C GLU A 51 -1.90 -0.50 -1.93
N VAL A 52 -2.28 -0.80 -0.70
CA VAL A 52 -1.41 -0.66 0.47
C VAL A 52 -1.21 -2.02 1.14
N ILE A 53 0.03 -2.33 1.49
CA ILE A 53 0.42 -3.56 2.17
C ILE A 53 1.01 -3.18 3.52
N PHE A 54 0.23 -3.31 4.58
CA PHE A 54 0.72 -3.16 5.94
C PHE A 54 1.44 -4.44 6.37
N VAL A 55 2.67 -4.30 6.82
CA VAL A 55 3.50 -5.42 7.30
C VAL A 55 3.74 -5.25 8.80
N ASP A 56 2.95 -5.95 9.60
CA ASP A 56 2.93 -5.78 11.06
C ASP A 56 3.84 -6.78 11.78
N ASP A 57 4.77 -6.26 12.53
CA ASP A 57 5.73 -7.03 13.33
C ASP A 57 5.13 -7.55 14.65
N ASN A 58 3.89 -8.07 14.57
CA ASN A 58 3.16 -8.63 15.69
C ASN A 58 2.97 -7.62 16.81
N SER A 59 2.45 -6.46 16.50
CA SER A 59 2.20 -5.37 17.45
C SER A 59 1.29 -5.81 18.60
N PRO A 60 1.65 -5.51 19.85
CA PRO A 60 0.81 -5.82 21.01
C PRO A 60 -0.30 -4.81 21.27
N ASP A 61 -0.27 -3.63 20.63
CA ASP A 61 -1.20 -2.51 20.87
C ASP A 61 -2.54 -2.61 20.15
N GLY A 62 -2.75 -3.64 19.33
CA GLY A 62 -3.96 -3.81 18.50
C GLY A 62 -3.84 -3.24 17.08
N THR A 63 -2.66 -2.81 16.62
CA THR A 63 -2.39 -2.38 15.22
C THR A 63 -2.93 -3.39 14.22
N TRP A 64 -2.62 -4.67 14.42
CA TRP A 64 -3.09 -5.76 13.55
C TRP A 64 -4.60 -5.79 13.35
N ASP A 65 -5.37 -5.59 14.44
CA ASP A 65 -6.83 -5.63 14.36
C ASP A 65 -7.39 -4.45 13.57
N VAL A 66 -6.78 -3.27 13.69
CA VAL A 66 -7.13 -2.09 12.89
C VAL A 66 -6.86 -2.33 11.41
N VAL A 67 -5.69 -2.85 11.05
CA VAL A 67 -5.34 -3.16 9.65
C VAL A 67 -6.30 -4.18 9.07
N ARG A 68 -6.61 -5.26 9.81
CA ARG A 68 -7.59 -6.28 9.37
C ARG A 68 -8.99 -5.70 9.17
N ALA A 69 -9.41 -4.78 10.02
CA ALA A 69 -10.71 -4.14 9.90
C ALA A 69 -10.78 -3.27 8.62
N LEU A 70 -9.71 -2.59 8.26
CA LEU A 70 -9.59 -1.87 6.99
C LEU A 70 -9.62 -2.83 5.79
N ALA A 71 -8.83 -3.90 5.82
CA ALA A 71 -8.76 -4.89 4.74
C ALA A 71 -10.10 -5.59 4.46
N ARG A 72 -10.98 -5.71 5.44
CA ARG A 72 -12.34 -6.24 5.25
C ARG A 72 -13.27 -5.25 4.53
N LYS A 73 -12.97 -3.96 4.59
CA LYS A 73 -13.80 -2.89 4.00
C LYS A 73 -13.31 -2.47 2.63
N ASP A 74 -12.02 -2.60 2.37
CA ASP A 74 -11.38 -2.16 1.14
C ASP A 74 -10.37 -3.19 0.66
N SER A 75 -10.63 -3.77 -0.52
CA SER A 75 -9.79 -4.80 -1.13
C SER A 75 -8.39 -4.30 -1.54
N ARG A 76 -8.19 -2.98 -1.60
CA ARG A 76 -6.87 -2.38 -1.83
C ARG A 76 -5.95 -2.48 -0.60
N VAL A 77 -6.52 -2.73 0.58
CA VAL A 77 -5.76 -2.90 1.82
C VAL A 77 -5.40 -4.36 2.02
N ARG A 78 -4.11 -4.64 2.06
CA ARG A 78 -3.56 -5.96 2.35
C ARG A 78 -2.76 -5.92 3.64
N CYS A 79 -2.64 -7.06 4.30
CA CYS A 79 -1.93 -7.14 5.56
C CYS A 79 -1.12 -8.42 5.68
N ILE A 80 0.09 -8.30 6.18
CA ILE A 80 1.01 -9.39 6.51
C ILE A 80 1.35 -9.27 8.00
N ARG A 81 1.15 -10.33 8.77
CA ARG A 81 1.59 -10.40 10.16
C ARG A 81 2.84 -11.25 10.28
N ARG A 82 3.89 -10.69 10.85
CA ARG A 82 5.18 -11.36 11.01
C ARG A 82 5.32 -11.86 12.45
N ILE A 83 5.18 -13.16 12.65
CA ILE A 83 5.29 -13.80 13.97
C ILE A 83 6.69 -14.43 14.09
N GLY A 84 7.34 -14.23 15.24
CA GLY A 84 8.66 -14.80 15.54
C GLY A 84 9.84 -14.14 14.82
N ARG A 85 9.59 -13.06 14.05
CA ARG A 85 10.63 -12.25 13.39
C ARG A 85 10.25 -10.78 13.40
N ARG A 86 11.24 -9.92 13.50
CA ARG A 86 11.09 -8.47 13.56
C ARG A 86 12.17 -7.76 12.75
N GLY A 87 11.92 -6.51 12.46
CA GLY A 87 12.89 -5.59 11.89
C GLY A 87 12.40 -4.94 10.60
N LEU A 88 12.67 -3.65 10.51
CA LEU A 88 12.21 -2.77 9.44
C LEU A 88 12.57 -3.30 8.04
N SER A 89 13.83 -3.62 7.82
CA SER A 89 14.31 -4.10 6.51
C SER A 89 13.59 -5.38 6.06
N GLY A 90 13.41 -6.35 6.97
CA GLY A 90 12.68 -7.57 6.66
C GLY A 90 11.21 -7.32 6.35
N ALA A 91 10.56 -6.39 7.06
CA ALA A 91 9.19 -6.01 6.80
C ALA A 91 9.04 -5.35 5.42
N CYS A 92 9.95 -4.45 5.07
CA CYS A 92 9.97 -3.81 3.74
C CYS A 92 10.14 -4.85 2.62
N ILE A 93 11.09 -5.77 2.76
CA ILE A 93 11.35 -6.82 1.76
C ILE A 93 10.12 -7.72 1.59
N GLU A 94 9.51 -8.20 2.67
CA GLU A 94 8.32 -9.04 2.58
C GLU A 94 7.14 -8.30 1.93
N GLY A 95 6.96 -7.02 2.24
CA GLY A 95 5.93 -6.20 1.61
C GLY A 95 6.17 -6.00 0.12
N ILE A 96 7.41 -5.72 -0.30
CA ILE A 96 7.78 -5.56 -1.71
C ILE A 96 7.57 -6.87 -2.47
N LEU A 97 8.00 -8.00 -1.91
CA LEU A 97 7.80 -9.31 -2.53
C LEU A 97 6.33 -9.72 -2.65
N ALA A 98 5.47 -9.21 -1.77
CA ALA A 98 4.02 -9.42 -1.82
C ALA A 98 3.29 -8.44 -2.75
N SER A 99 3.98 -7.43 -3.28
CA SER A 99 3.42 -6.44 -4.20
C SER A 99 2.90 -7.11 -5.48
N SER A 100 1.75 -6.61 -5.96
CA SER A 100 1.19 -6.99 -7.26
C SER A 100 1.32 -5.89 -8.31
N ALA A 101 1.94 -4.76 -7.96
CA ALA A 101 2.14 -3.62 -8.84
C ALA A 101 3.56 -3.61 -9.45
N PRO A 102 3.73 -2.98 -10.64
CA PRO A 102 5.05 -2.78 -11.24
C PRO A 102 5.93 -1.79 -10.46
N TYR A 103 5.33 -0.92 -9.63
CA TYR A 103 6.04 0.04 -8.80
C TYR A 103 5.70 -0.16 -7.34
N ALA A 104 6.70 -0.09 -6.47
CA ALA A 104 6.54 -0.16 -5.03
C ALA A 104 7.12 1.08 -4.35
N ALA A 105 6.38 1.64 -3.42
CA ALA A 105 6.85 2.67 -2.50
C ALA A 105 6.92 2.10 -1.09
N VAL A 106 7.92 2.50 -0.32
CA VAL A 106 8.04 2.18 1.11
C VAL A 106 7.91 3.47 1.89
N MET A 107 7.07 3.49 2.91
CA MET A 107 6.94 4.62 3.82
C MET A 107 6.56 4.17 5.22
N ASP A 108 6.96 4.94 6.23
CA ASP A 108 6.63 4.66 7.62
C ASP A 108 5.18 5.05 7.94
N ALA A 109 4.62 4.41 8.98
CA ALA A 109 3.26 4.69 9.44
C ALA A 109 3.14 5.88 10.39
N ASP A 110 4.24 6.48 10.80
CA ASP A 110 4.36 7.51 11.84
C ASP A 110 3.83 8.90 11.43
N LEU A 111 3.32 9.04 10.21
CA LEU A 111 2.78 10.27 9.61
C LEU A 111 3.80 11.39 9.41
N GLN A 112 5.10 11.10 9.48
CA GLN A 112 6.17 12.10 9.28
C GLN A 112 6.63 12.19 7.82
N HIS A 113 6.26 11.21 6.98
CA HIS A 113 6.53 11.25 5.55
C HIS A 113 5.45 12.06 4.83
N ASP A 114 5.87 12.82 3.83
CA ASP A 114 4.96 13.59 2.98
C ASP A 114 4.41 12.68 1.85
N GLU A 115 3.26 12.08 2.08
CA GLU A 115 2.59 11.22 1.11
C GLU A 115 2.18 11.96 -0.18
N THR A 116 2.12 13.29 -0.14
CA THR A 116 1.75 14.10 -1.33
C THR A 116 2.80 14.01 -2.45
N GLN A 117 4.00 13.55 -2.14
CA GLN A 117 5.07 13.33 -3.11
C GLN A 117 4.87 12.04 -3.94
N LEU A 118 4.08 11.08 -3.46
CA LEU A 118 3.93 9.77 -4.12
C LEU A 118 3.51 9.86 -5.59
N PRO A 119 2.51 10.67 -6.01
CA PRO A 119 2.14 10.78 -7.42
C PRO A 119 3.27 11.32 -8.29
N LYS A 120 4.05 12.29 -7.79
CA LYS A 120 5.19 12.85 -8.50
C LYS A 120 6.33 11.84 -8.64
N MET A 121 6.64 11.13 -7.56
CA MET A 121 7.66 10.07 -7.55
C MET A 121 7.29 8.95 -8.53
N LEU A 122 6.04 8.54 -8.54
CA LEU A 122 5.52 7.56 -9.50
C LEU A 122 5.67 8.05 -10.94
N GLY A 123 5.35 9.31 -11.22
CA GLY A 123 5.50 9.90 -12.55
C GLY A 123 6.95 9.84 -13.07
N LEU A 124 7.95 10.11 -12.22
CA LEU A 124 9.37 10.01 -12.58
C LEU A 124 9.79 8.57 -12.92
N LEU A 125 9.26 7.58 -12.21
CA LEU A 125 9.51 6.17 -12.52
C LEU A 125 8.83 5.76 -13.83
N GLN A 126 7.59 6.17 -14.04
CA GLN A 126 6.81 5.84 -15.24
C GLN A 126 7.37 6.47 -16.51
N SER A 127 7.95 7.67 -16.42
CA SER A 127 8.60 8.33 -17.57
C SER A 127 9.95 7.71 -17.93
N GLY A 128 10.51 6.87 -17.06
CA GLY A 128 11.85 6.29 -17.23
C GLY A 128 13.00 7.26 -16.91
N GLU A 129 12.67 8.42 -16.31
CA GLU A 129 13.69 9.39 -15.87
C GLU A 129 14.50 8.87 -14.67
N ALA A 130 13.94 7.92 -13.91
CA ALA A 130 14.57 7.29 -12.76
C ALA A 130 14.14 5.84 -12.62
N GLU A 131 15.02 4.99 -12.09
CA GLU A 131 14.72 3.63 -11.65
C GLU A 131 14.43 3.56 -10.15
N LEU A 132 14.90 4.57 -9.40
CA LEU A 132 14.69 4.73 -7.96
C LEU A 132 14.51 6.21 -7.64
N VAL A 133 13.49 6.53 -6.85
CA VAL A 133 13.24 7.88 -6.35
C VAL A 133 13.20 7.85 -4.83
N VAL A 134 13.95 8.73 -4.18
CA VAL A 134 14.03 8.82 -2.72
C VAL A 134 13.59 10.21 -2.27
N GLY A 135 12.61 10.27 -1.36
CA GLY A 135 12.25 11.48 -0.65
C GLY A 135 13.32 11.84 0.38
N SER A 136 13.87 13.03 0.33
CA SER A 136 14.89 13.49 1.27
C SER A 136 14.53 14.83 1.89
N ARG A 137 14.71 14.93 3.21
CA ARG A 137 14.62 16.21 3.96
C ARG A 137 15.90 17.06 3.87
N TYR A 138 16.96 16.50 3.30
CA TYR A 138 18.29 17.12 3.24
C TYR A 138 18.64 17.68 1.86
N ILE A 139 17.64 18.15 1.12
CA ILE A 139 17.87 18.84 -0.15
C ILE A 139 18.13 20.31 0.14
N GLU A 140 19.13 20.92 -0.54
CA GLU A 140 19.43 22.35 -0.45
C GLU A 140 18.15 23.17 -0.76
N GLY A 141 17.74 24.04 0.18
CA GLY A 141 16.51 24.84 0.06
C GLY A 141 15.29 24.32 0.83
N TYR A 142 15.33 23.14 1.44
CA TYR A 142 14.28 22.67 2.33
C TYR A 142 14.48 23.25 3.74
N LYS A 143 13.54 24.09 4.17
CA LYS A 143 13.41 24.49 5.58
C LYS A 143 12.37 23.58 6.20
N ALA A 144 12.77 22.77 7.16
CA ALA A 144 11.83 22.12 8.07
C ALA A 144 11.23 23.21 8.97
N ASP A 145 9.92 23.39 8.93
CA ASP A 145 9.17 24.17 9.91
C ASP A 145 9.02 23.40 11.23
#